data_a0586a642a1c224f4d5d6ab20bbde2b7
#
_entry.id   a0586a642a1c224f4d5d6ab20bbde2b7
#
_cell.length_a   1.000
_cell.length_b   1.000
_cell.length_c   1.000
_cell.angle_alpha   90.00
_cell.angle_beta   90.00
_cell.angle_gamma   90.00
#
_symmetry.space_group_name_H-M   'P 1'
#
loop_
_entity.id
_entity.type
_entity.pdbx_description
1 polymer ?
#
loop_
_entity_poly.entity_id
_entity_poly.type
_entity_poly.pdbx_seq_one_letter_code
_entity_poly.pdbx_strand_id
1 'polypeptide(L)'
;MTDALAAAVTAQAARGQGDMLAHAEQYAAQTGLDPDEALALFGLETPEIPEGFELVWAWFWELASGRGHTGLAWLPLSWAEMDAWARMSGIDMQPWLAGMFRAMDRAWLAEAARQQKRGK
;
A
#
# COMPACT_ATOMS: atom_id res chain seq x y z
N MET A 1 9.73 8.86 10.25
CA MET A 1 9.57 8.66 8.80
C MET A 1 8.96 7.30 8.46
N THR A 2 9.54 6.23 8.99
CA THR A 2 9.04 4.88 8.72
C THR A 2 7.58 4.72 9.17
N ASP A 3 7.22 5.28 10.32
CA ASP A 3 5.85 5.20 10.85
C ASP A 3 4.86 5.90 9.92
N ALA A 4 5.26 7.02 9.34
CA ALA A 4 4.40 7.76 8.41
C ALA A 4 4.18 6.96 7.12
N LEU A 5 5.23 6.30 6.62
CA LEU A 5 5.11 5.43 5.44
C LEU A 5 4.23 4.22 5.74
N ALA A 6 4.39 3.62 6.92
CA ALA A 6 3.55 2.49 7.33
C ALA A 6 2.08 2.90 7.42
N ALA A 7 1.80 4.07 7.99
CA ALA A 7 0.44 4.59 8.06
C ALA A 7 -0.14 4.83 6.67
N ALA A 8 0.67 5.35 5.73
CA ALA A 8 0.25 5.56 4.35
C ALA A 8 -0.07 4.24 3.65
N VAL A 9 0.73 3.19 3.90
CA VAL A 9 0.47 1.86 3.35
C VAL A 9 -0.86 1.32 3.87
N THR A 10 -1.11 1.46 5.16
CA THR A 10 -2.38 1.02 5.77
C THR A 10 -3.56 1.73 5.12
N ALA A 11 -3.46 3.04 4.93
CA ALA A 11 -4.52 3.83 4.30
C ALA A 11 -4.75 3.40 2.85
N GLN A 12 -3.67 3.16 2.10
CA GLN A 12 -3.78 2.74 0.70
C GLN A 12 -4.39 1.34 0.60
N ALA A 13 -4.02 0.42 1.47
CA ALA A 13 -4.56 -0.93 1.47
C ALA A 13 -6.05 -0.92 1.80
N ALA A 14 -6.47 -0.09 2.75
CA ALA A 14 -7.89 0.06 3.10
C ALA A 14 -8.67 0.68 1.93
N ARG A 15 -8.08 1.67 1.24
CA ARG A 15 -8.68 2.35 0.10
C ARG A 15 -8.91 1.43 -1.09
N GLY A 16 -8.08 0.40 -1.25
CA GLY A 16 -8.16 -0.55 -2.35
C GLY A 16 -9.31 -1.53 -2.26
N GLN A 17 -10.21 -1.36 -1.30
CA GLN A 17 -11.36 -2.26 -1.14
C GLN A 17 -12.58 -1.82 -1.94
N GLY A 18 -12.67 -2.46 -3.04
CA GLY A 18 -13.82 -2.75 -3.88
C GLY A 18 -14.87 -1.66 -3.99
N ASP A 19 -16.01 -1.93 -3.39
CA ASP A 19 -17.24 -1.20 -3.64
C ASP A 19 -17.23 0.25 -3.16
N MET A 20 -16.57 0.54 -2.06
CA MET A 20 -16.54 1.91 -1.52
C MET A 20 -15.79 2.87 -2.43
N LEU A 21 -14.67 2.42 -3.00
CA LEU A 21 -13.91 3.25 -3.94
C LEU A 21 -14.73 3.52 -5.21
N ALA A 22 -15.39 2.49 -5.73
CA ALA A 22 -16.24 2.63 -6.91
C ALA A 22 -17.40 3.59 -6.65
N HIS A 23 -18.03 3.49 -5.48
CA HIS A 23 -19.11 4.40 -5.09
C HIS A 23 -18.64 5.84 -4.98
N ALA A 24 -17.46 6.07 -4.40
CA ALA A 24 -16.89 7.41 -4.27
C ALA A 24 -16.63 8.02 -5.65
N GLU A 25 -16.06 7.25 -6.56
CA GLU A 25 -15.77 7.70 -7.92
C GLU A 25 -17.06 8.05 -8.67
N GLN A 26 -18.08 7.20 -8.54
CA GLN A 26 -19.37 7.44 -9.15
C GLN A 26 -20.04 8.71 -8.59
N TYR A 27 -19.98 8.89 -7.28
CA TYR A 27 -20.52 10.08 -6.62
C TYR A 27 -19.84 11.35 -7.13
N ALA A 28 -18.50 11.31 -7.24
CA ALA A 28 -17.74 12.44 -7.79
C ALA A 28 -18.19 12.79 -9.21
N ALA A 29 -18.37 11.77 -10.06
CA ALA A 29 -18.80 11.98 -11.44
C ALA A 29 -20.20 12.59 -11.53
N GLN A 30 -21.12 12.19 -10.64
CA GLN A 30 -22.50 12.66 -10.66
C GLN A 30 -22.68 14.06 -10.08
N THR A 31 -21.87 14.41 -9.08
CA THR A 31 -22.02 15.68 -8.36
C THR A 31 -21.07 16.77 -8.80
N GLY A 32 -20.06 16.41 -9.60
CA GLY A 32 -19.02 17.36 -10.02
C GLY A 32 -18.00 17.65 -8.93
N LEU A 33 -18.01 16.89 -7.84
CA LEU A 33 -17.01 17.04 -6.78
C LEU A 33 -15.63 16.55 -7.26
N ASP A 34 -14.59 17.13 -6.68
CA ASP A 34 -13.24 16.63 -6.83
C ASP A 34 -13.19 15.17 -6.34
N PRO A 35 -12.55 14.25 -7.08
CA PRO A 35 -12.43 12.86 -6.63
C PRO A 35 -11.89 12.70 -5.22
N ASP A 36 -10.91 13.53 -4.82
CA ASP A 36 -10.34 13.46 -3.46
C ASP A 36 -11.36 13.85 -2.40
N GLU A 37 -12.20 14.84 -2.68
CA GLU A 37 -13.28 15.25 -1.76
C GLU A 37 -14.33 14.16 -1.61
N ALA A 38 -14.66 13.50 -2.73
CA ALA A 38 -15.62 12.40 -2.71
C ALA A 38 -15.08 11.22 -1.90
N LEU A 39 -13.78 10.91 -2.05
CA LEU A 39 -13.14 9.84 -1.28
C LEU A 39 -13.20 10.13 0.22
N ALA A 40 -12.96 11.38 0.61
CA ALA A 40 -13.02 11.79 2.01
C ALA A 40 -14.41 11.62 2.59
N LEU A 41 -15.46 11.91 1.81
CA LEU A 41 -16.85 11.72 2.24
C LEU A 41 -17.17 10.26 2.55
N PHE A 42 -16.52 9.33 1.85
CA PHE A 42 -16.69 7.91 2.08
C PHE A 42 -15.67 7.34 3.07
N GLY A 43 -14.88 8.21 3.72
CA GLY A 43 -13.86 7.79 4.67
C GLY A 43 -12.62 7.18 4.02
N LEU A 44 -12.42 7.42 2.73
CA LEU A 44 -11.32 6.87 1.95
C LEU A 44 -10.36 8.00 1.55
N GLU A 45 -9.55 8.44 2.48
CA GLU A 45 -8.61 9.53 2.23
C GLU A 45 -7.41 9.05 1.40
N THR A 46 -6.88 9.96 0.58
CA THR A 46 -5.65 9.71 -0.16
C THR A 46 -4.49 9.66 0.84
N PRO A 47 -3.64 8.60 0.79
CA PRO A 47 -2.52 8.53 1.72
C PRO A 47 -1.54 9.67 1.52
N GLU A 48 -1.07 10.22 2.63
CA GLU A 48 -0.10 11.30 2.63
C GLU A 48 1.31 10.70 2.72
N ILE A 49 2.12 10.94 1.69
CA ILE A 49 3.47 10.41 1.61
C ILE A 49 4.45 11.47 2.07
N PRO A 50 5.34 11.18 3.03
CA PRO A 50 6.33 12.15 3.48
C PRO A 50 7.18 12.69 2.33
N GLU A 51 7.44 13.98 2.34
CA GLU A 51 8.26 14.63 1.33
C GLU A 51 9.62 13.93 1.21
N GLY A 52 10.07 13.68 -0.01
CA GLY A 52 11.33 13.02 -0.29
C GLY A 52 11.27 11.50 -0.34
N PHE A 53 10.12 10.90 -0.04
CA PHE A 53 9.95 9.45 -0.01
C PHE A 53 9.03 8.91 -1.10
N GLU A 54 8.72 9.72 -2.09
CA GLU A 54 7.85 9.33 -3.20
C GLU A 54 8.44 8.15 -3.98
N LEU A 55 9.76 8.14 -4.17
CA LEU A 55 10.44 7.07 -4.88
C LEU A 55 10.42 5.76 -4.08
N VAL A 56 10.65 5.85 -2.77
CA VAL A 56 10.54 4.67 -1.88
C VAL A 56 9.13 4.10 -1.93
N TRP A 57 8.12 4.95 -1.95
CA TRP A 57 6.72 4.56 -2.06
C TRP A 57 6.48 3.78 -3.36
N ALA A 58 6.94 4.32 -4.50
CA ALA A 58 6.78 3.67 -5.79
C ALA A 58 7.51 2.33 -5.85
N TRP A 59 8.74 2.28 -5.33
CA TRP A 59 9.53 1.06 -5.27
C TRP A 59 8.84 -0.03 -4.44
N PHE A 60 8.25 0.36 -3.30
CA PHE A 60 7.56 -0.60 -2.45
C PHE A 60 6.41 -1.30 -3.20
N TRP A 61 5.59 -0.53 -3.90
CA TRP A 61 4.45 -1.10 -4.63
C TRP A 61 4.89 -1.97 -5.80
N GLU A 62 5.97 -1.60 -6.48
CA GLU A 62 6.54 -2.42 -7.53
C GLU A 62 7.03 -3.76 -6.97
N LEU A 63 7.78 -3.72 -5.87
CA LEU A 63 8.26 -4.90 -5.18
C LEU A 63 7.08 -5.76 -4.70
N ALA A 64 6.09 -5.14 -4.10
CA ALA A 64 4.92 -5.83 -3.54
C ALA A 64 4.07 -6.51 -4.60
N SER A 65 4.14 -6.07 -5.86
CA SER A 65 3.37 -6.68 -6.95
C SER A 65 3.77 -8.13 -7.21
N GLY A 66 4.98 -8.54 -6.79
CA GLY A 66 5.46 -9.92 -6.90
C GLY A 66 5.18 -10.77 -5.67
N ARG A 67 4.34 -10.28 -4.76
CA ARG A 67 4.04 -10.97 -3.50
C ARG A 67 3.39 -12.33 -3.72
N GLY A 68 3.88 -13.34 -2.98
CA GLY A 68 3.31 -14.67 -3.03
C GLY A 68 2.07 -14.82 -2.14
N HIS A 69 1.27 -15.82 -2.47
CA HIS A 69 0.06 -16.16 -1.71
C HIS A 69 -0.04 -17.68 -1.60
N THR A 70 -0.41 -18.18 -0.42
CA THR A 70 -0.51 -19.62 -0.18
C THR A 70 -1.86 -20.21 -0.57
N GLY A 71 -2.84 -19.38 -0.94
CA GLY A 71 -4.24 -19.76 -1.07
C GLY A 71 -5.03 -19.48 0.20
N LEU A 72 -4.36 -19.34 1.34
CA LEU A 72 -4.97 -19.03 2.64
C LEU A 72 -4.55 -17.66 3.16
N ALA A 73 -3.34 -17.24 2.86
CA ALA A 73 -2.80 -15.98 3.38
C ALA A 73 -1.74 -15.41 2.46
N TRP A 74 -1.57 -14.10 2.53
CA TRP A 74 -0.51 -13.40 1.82
C TRP A 74 0.83 -13.65 2.53
N LEU A 75 1.86 -13.91 1.74
CA LEU A 75 3.21 -14.12 2.27
C LEU A 75 3.91 -12.77 2.46
N PRO A 76 4.71 -12.62 3.53
CA PRO A 76 5.54 -11.43 3.68
C PRO A 76 6.62 -11.39 2.60
N LEU A 77 7.07 -10.18 2.25
CA LEU A 77 8.19 -10.00 1.34
C LEU A 77 9.46 -10.52 2.00
N SER A 78 10.14 -11.45 1.33
CA SER A 78 11.37 -12.04 1.86
C SER A 78 12.58 -11.20 1.50
N TRP A 79 13.67 -11.41 2.24
CA TRP A 79 14.95 -10.77 1.92
C TRP A 79 15.42 -11.17 0.50
N ALA A 80 15.17 -12.41 0.11
CA ALA A 80 15.54 -12.88 -1.23
C ALA A 80 14.76 -12.14 -2.31
N GLU A 81 13.49 -11.90 -2.10
CA GLU A 81 12.66 -11.15 -3.06
C GLU A 81 13.13 -9.70 -3.18
N MET A 82 13.46 -9.07 -2.05
CA MET A 82 13.97 -7.71 -2.05
C MET A 82 15.31 -7.62 -2.79
N ASP A 83 16.19 -8.59 -2.55
CA ASP A 83 17.50 -8.64 -3.19
C ASP A 83 17.35 -8.83 -4.70
N ALA A 84 16.51 -9.77 -5.12
CA ALA A 84 16.28 -10.02 -6.54
C ALA A 84 15.70 -8.78 -7.25
N TRP A 85 14.71 -8.15 -6.63
CA TRP A 85 14.11 -6.93 -7.17
C TRP A 85 15.16 -5.82 -7.32
N ALA A 86 15.97 -5.62 -6.29
CA ALA A 86 16.98 -4.56 -6.29
C ALA A 86 18.00 -4.78 -7.41
N ARG A 87 18.44 -6.01 -7.60
CA ARG A 87 19.40 -6.35 -8.67
C ARG A 87 18.81 -6.10 -10.04
N MET A 88 17.57 -6.54 -10.26
CA MET A 88 16.90 -6.38 -11.54
C MET A 88 16.59 -4.91 -11.85
N SER A 89 16.35 -4.12 -10.82
CA SER A 89 16.01 -2.70 -10.95
C SER A 89 17.24 -1.80 -10.96
N GLY A 90 18.43 -2.35 -10.71
CA GLY A 90 19.66 -1.56 -10.63
C GLY A 90 19.75 -0.68 -9.39
N ILE A 91 19.08 -1.07 -8.31
CA ILE A 91 19.04 -0.31 -7.06
C ILE A 91 19.97 -0.96 -6.04
N ASP A 92 20.79 -0.13 -5.39
CA ASP A 92 21.66 -0.59 -4.32
C ASP A 92 20.85 -0.69 -3.03
N MET A 93 20.54 -1.91 -2.60
CA MET A 93 19.74 -2.15 -1.40
C MET A 93 20.54 -1.89 -0.15
N GLN A 94 20.19 -0.82 0.55
CA GLN A 94 20.81 -0.44 1.79
C GLN A 94 19.99 -0.97 2.98
N PRO A 95 20.64 -1.21 4.15
CA PRO A 95 19.89 -1.69 5.33
C PRO A 95 18.70 -0.81 5.71
N TRP A 96 18.88 0.53 5.62
CA TRP A 96 17.79 1.45 5.97
C TRP A 96 16.59 1.30 5.03
N LEU A 97 16.85 1.09 3.73
CA LEU A 97 15.79 0.91 2.73
C LEU A 97 15.05 -0.42 2.97
N ALA A 98 15.80 -1.48 3.21
CA ALA A 98 15.21 -2.79 3.52
C ALA A 98 14.35 -2.72 4.78
N GLY A 99 14.81 -2.00 5.80
CA GLY A 99 14.04 -1.78 7.02
C GLY A 99 12.74 -1.03 6.79
N MET A 100 12.78 -0.01 5.95
CA MET A 100 11.57 0.73 5.57
C MET A 100 10.58 -0.17 4.83
N PHE A 101 11.06 -0.94 3.87
CA PHE A 101 10.19 -1.87 3.12
C PHE A 101 9.55 -2.89 4.06
N ARG A 102 10.30 -3.40 5.04
CA ARG A 102 9.74 -4.36 5.99
C ARG A 102 8.67 -3.74 6.88
N ALA A 103 8.86 -2.50 7.31
CA ALA A 103 7.85 -1.81 8.11
C ALA A 103 6.59 -1.54 7.28
N MET A 104 6.75 -1.12 6.02
CA MET A 104 5.63 -0.92 5.11
C MET A 104 4.89 -2.23 4.84
N ASP A 105 5.65 -3.30 4.67
CA ASP A 105 5.09 -4.63 4.42
C ASP A 105 4.27 -5.15 5.61
N ARG A 106 4.77 -4.95 6.83
CA ARG A 106 4.01 -5.33 8.02
C ARG A 106 2.68 -4.60 8.09
N ALA A 107 2.67 -3.31 7.76
CA ALA A 107 1.44 -2.52 7.74
C ALA A 107 0.46 -3.06 6.72
N TRP A 108 0.93 -3.39 5.54
CA TRP A 108 0.10 -3.96 4.48
C TRP A 108 -0.49 -5.31 4.90
N LEU A 109 0.35 -6.18 5.45
CA LEU A 109 -0.09 -7.52 5.89
C LEU A 109 -1.12 -7.44 7.02
N ALA A 110 -0.92 -6.52 7.95
CA ALA A 110 -1.86 -6.31 9.05
C ALA A 110 -3.22 -5.86 8.53
N GLU A 111 -3.24 -4.95 7.57
CA GLU A 111 -4.49 -4.49 6.97
C GLU A 111 -5.16 -5.59 6.16
N ALA A 112 -4.40 -6.36 5.39
CA ALA A 112 -4.94 -7.49 4.63
C ALA A 112 -5.57 -8.53 5.56
N ALA A 113 -4.95 -8.80 6.70
CA ALA A 113 -5.49 -9.73 7.68
C ALA A 113 -6.79 -9.23 8.29
N ARG A 114 -6.89 -7.92 8.59
CA ARG A 114 -8.12 -7.33 9.11
C ARG A 114 -9.26 -7.44 8.10
N GLN A 115 -8.97 -7.19 6.84
CA GLN A 115 -9.96 -7.29 5.77
C GLN A 115 -10.47 -8.73 5.62
N GLN A 116 -9.57 -9.69 5.73
CA GLN A 116 -9.92 -11.09 5.63
C GLN A 116 -10.87 -11.52 6.76
N LYS A 117 -10.65 -10.99 7.96
CA LYS A 117 -11.55 -11.24 9.10
C LYS A 117 -12.94 -10.64 8.87
N ARG A 118 -13.00 -9.47 8.26
CA ARG A 118 -14.28 -8.79 7.98
C ARG A 118 -15.10 -9.52 6.91
N GLY A 119 -14.43 -10.21 6.02
CA GLY A 119 -15.06 -10.96 4.94
C GLY A 119 -15.76 -12.24 5.38
N LYS A 120 -15.68 -12.56 6.66
CA LYS A 120 -16.35 -13.71 7.24
C LYS A 120 -17.54 -13.22 8.05
#